data_010178781734afc8c7be918fdb841cde
#
_entry.id   010178781734afc8c7be918fdb841cde
#
_cell.length_a   1.000
_cell.length_b   1.000
_cell.length_c   1.000
_cell.angle_alpha   90.00
_cell.angle_beta   90.00
_cell.angle_gamma   90.00
#
_symmetry.space_group_name_H-M   'P 1'
#
loop_
_entity.id
_entity.type
_entity.pdbx_description
1 polymer ?
#
loop_
_entity_poly.entity_id
_entity_poly.type
_entity_poly.pdbx_seq_one_letter_code
_entity_poly.pdbx_strand_id
1 'polypeptide(L)'
;FSVSAAAVQITEQNASVSEILSTASRLLQSMEGLGGNRFDVFDPNAGDRADAALNNAWKERIIHALAHDEFVLRFQPVINLMQEEDIHSYELAIRLNSPEGESVSPDQFLPIAQANNLIAEIDQWVVSQAINLLAERRQKGVNTQIFIKISPDSLQDSTLMDLISTALTANGVEGHRLILQLPESKVITRLKDIQIFKTAMKPLGVKLGLSQFGTSVDSLKMLSHIDADIIKIDRSFMEELDKNTANQAKIREFVRHARDNGKTTMAEFVSDASTVGILFSAGVDWVQGNFLSPPLTQMNYDFSS
;
A
#
# COMPACT_ATOMS: atom_id res chain seq x y z
N PHE A 1 2.26 -14.25 -28.50
CA PHE A 1 1.29 -14.56 -27.45
C PHE A 1 1.89 -15.63 -26.56
N SER A 2 1.96 -15.39 -25.24
CA SER A 2 2.28 -16.40 -24.24
C SER A 2 0.97 -16.86 -23.57
N VAL A 3 0.85 -18.13 -23.26
CA VAL A 3 -0.32 -18.70 -22.60
C VAL A 3 0.14 -19.50 -21.40
N SER A 4 -0.43 -19.19 -20.23
CA SER A 4 -0.32 -20.05 -19.04
C SER A 4 -1.60 -20.86 -18.89
N ALA A 5 -1.49 -22.14 -18.56
CA ALA A 5 -2.63 -23.00 -18.33
C ALA A 5 -2.44 -23.80 -17.03
N ALA A 6 -3.46 -23.84 -16.20
CA ALA A 6 -3.52 -24.64 -14.99
C ALA A 6 -4.58 -25.72 -15.13
N ALA A 7 -4.27 -26.92 -14.71
CA ALA A 7 -5.22 -28.01 -14.56
C ALA A 7 -5.27 -28.47 -13.09
N VAL A 8 -6.45 -28.85 -12.62
CA VAL A 8 -6.64 -29.45 -11.29
C VAL A 8 -7.18 -30.85 -11.48
N GLN A 9 -6.47 -31.83 -10.95
CA GLN A 9 -6.95 -33.21 -10.97
C GLN A 9 -8.09 -33.36 -9.97
N ILE A 10 -9.25 -33.77 -10.46
CA ILE A 10 -10.43 -34.00 -9.62
C ILE A 10 -10.35 -35.42 -9.04
N THR A 11 -10.32 -35.50 -7.73
CA THR A 11 -10.33 -36.77 -6.97
C THR A 11 -11.46 -36.77 -5.94
N GLU A 12 -11.71 -37.87 -5.30
CA GLU A 12 -12.71 -37.97 -4.20
C GLU A 12 -12.37 -37.07 -3.01
N GLN A 13 -11.14 -36.57 -2.90
CA GLN A 13 -10.68 -35.67 -1.85
C GLN A 13 -10.98 -34.19 -2.12
N ASN A 14 -11.36 -33.82 -3.35
CA ASN A 14 -11.70 -32.43 -3.70
C ASN A 14 -13.16 -32.16 -3.34
N ALA A 15 -13.38 -31.45 -2.24
CA ALA A 15 -14.69 -31.34 -1.60
C ALA A 15 -15.69 -30.41 -2.31
N SER A 16 -15.28 -29.47 -3.19
CA SER A 16 -16.22 -28.55 -3.86
C SER A 16 -15.68 -27.93 -5.15
N VAL A 17 -16.60 -27.52 -6.04
CA VAL A 17 -16.28 -26.80 -7.26
C VAL A 17 -15.55 -25.46 -6.95
N SER A 18 -15.94 -24.80 -5.88
CA SER A 18 -15.32 -23.54 -5.44
C SER A 18 -13.84 -23.73 -5.08
N GLU A 19 -13.53 -24.84 -4.40
CA GLU A 19 -12.17 -25.18 -4.00
C GLU A 19 -11.28 -25.53 -5.21
N ILE A 20 -11.82 -26.28 -6.18
CA ILE A 20 -11.14 -26.60 -7.43
C ILE A 20 -10.82 -25.33 -8.21
N LEU A 21 -11.80 -24.41 -8.36
CA LEU A 21 -11.61 -23.15 -9.07
C LEU A 21 -10.64 -22.22 -8.35
N SER A 22 -10.68 -22.15 -7.02
CA SER A 22 -9.74 -21.33 -6.24
C SER A 22 -8.31 -21.85 -6.36
N THR A 23 -8.13 -23.17 -6.36
CA THR A 23 -6.83 -23.82 -6.56
C THR A 23 -6.29 -23.57 -7.96
N ALA A 24 -7.12 -23.72 -9.00
CA ALA A 24 -6.71 -23.42 -10.37
C ALA A 24 -6.31 -21.94 -10.56
N SER A 25 -7.08 -21.01 -9.97
CA SER A 25 -6.78 -19.58 -10.04
C SER A 25 -5.47 -19.24 -9.33
N ARG A 26 -5.24 -19.81 -8.14
CA ARG A 26 -4.00 -19.63 -7.38
C ARG A 26 -2.78 -20.16 -8.13
N LEU A 27 -2.91 -21.32 -8.77
CA LEU A 27 -1.86 -21.91 -9.58
C LEU A 27 -1.53 -21.04 -10.81
N LEU A 28 -2.54 -20.51 -11.50
CA LEU A 28 -2.36 -19.57 -12.62
C LEU A 28 -1.65 -18.29 -12.20
N GLN A 29 -2.09 -17.65 -11.13
CA GLN A 29 -1.45 -16.45 -10.59
C GLN A 29 0.01 -16.67 -10.25
N SER A 30 0.31 -17.83 -9.69
CA SER A 30 1.66 -18.22 -9.36
C SER A 30 2.55 -18.38 -10.59
N MET A 31 2.04 -19.04 -11.64
CA MET A 31 2.78 -19.22 -12.90
C MET A 31 2.99 -17.89 -13.64
N GLU A 32 2.01 -17.00 -13.62
CA GLU A 32 2.13 -15.67 -14.20
C GLU A 32 3.22 -14.86 -13.51
N GLY A 33 3.27 -14.90 -12.19
CA GLY A 33 4.30 -14.22 -11.41
C GLY A 33 5.72 -14.77 -11.60
N LEU A 34 5.86 -16.01 -12.10
CA LEU A 34 7.14 -16.62 -12.44
C LEU A 34 7.52 -16.47 -13.92
N GLY A 35 6.89 -15.55 -14.66
CA GLY A 35 7.19 -15.24 -16.06
C GLY A 35 6.23 -15.83 -17.07
N GLY A 36 5.17 -16.49 -16.65
CA GLY A 36 4.14 -17.03 -17.55
C GLY A 36 4.62 -18.15 -18.50
N ASN A 37 3.83 -18.39 -19.57
CA ASN A 37 4.12 -19.36 -20.62
C ASN A 37 4.41 -20.78 -20.11
N ARG A 38 3.59 -21.24 -19.14
CA ARG A 38 3.76 -22.53 -18.46
C ARG A 38 2.44 -23.28 -18.38
N PHE A 39 2.56 -24.60 -18.28
CA PHE A 39 1.47 -25.49 -17.97
C PHE A 39 1.80 -26.21 -16.66
N ASP A 40 0.85 -26.26 -15.72
CA ASP A 40 1.01 -27.02 -14.51
C ASP A 40 -0.30 -27.73 -14.12
N VAL A 41 -0.18 -28.85 -13.43
CA VAL A 41 -1.29 -29.69 -13.00
C VAL A 41 -1.24 -29.83 -11.48
N PHE A 42 -2.29 -29.38 -10.80
CA PHE A 42 -2.44 -29.64 -9.38
C PHE A 42 -2.95 -31.08 -9.17
N ASP A 43 -2.10 -31.89 -8.60
CA ASP A 43 -2.46 -33.22 -8.08
C ASP A 43 -2.70 -33.11 -6.57
N PRO A 44 -3.93 -33.38 -6.05
CA PRO A 44 -4.21 -33.32 -4.63
C PRO A 44 -3.34 -34.26 -3.78
N ASN A 45 -2.83 -35.32 -4.38
CA ASN A 45 -1.92 -36.27 -3.72
C ASN A 45 -0.44 -35.83 -3.77
N ALA A 46 -0.11 -34.90 -4.67
CA ALA A 46 1.21 -34.26 -4.76
C ALA A 46 1.24 -32.87 -4.05
N GLY A 47 0.11 -32.44 -3.45
CA GLY A 47 -0.22 -31.08 -3.05
C GLY A 47 0.83 -30.38 -2.18
N ASP A 48 1.32 -31.01 -1.15
CA ASP A 48 2.27 -30.36 -0.21
C ASP A 48 3.64 -30.07 -0.83
N ARG A 49 4.07 -30.85 -1.81
CA ARG A 49 5.40 -30.69 -2.42
C ARG A 49 5.45 -29.61 -3.49
N ALA A 50 4.42 -29.50 -4.31
CA ALA A 50 4.34 -28.51 -5.37
C ALA A 50 4.15 -27.10 -4.81
N ASP A 51 3.25 -26.96 -3.83
CA ASP A 51 3.02 -25.67 -3.13
C ASP A 51 4.27 -25.23 -2.35
N ALA A 52 4.99 -26.16 -1.73
CA ALA A 52 6.26 -25.86 -1.04
C ALA A 52 7.36 -25.46 -2.03
N ALA A 53 7.51 -26.13 -3.17
CA ALA A 53 8.48 -25.79 -4.19
C ALA A 53 8.22 -24.40 -4.77
N LEU A 54 6.95 -24.09 -5.02
CA LEU A 54 6.52 -22.79 -5.54
C LEU A 54 6.74 -21.67 -4.55
N ASN A 55 6.39 -21.89 -3.28
CA ASN A 55 6.64 -20.94 -2.21
C ASN A 55 8.16 -20.67 -2.03
N ASN A 56 8.98 -21.70 -2.13
CA ASN A 56 10.43 -21.55 -2.09
C ASN A 56 10.97 -20.78 -3.30
N ALA A 57 10.46 -21.02 -4.50
CA ALA A 57 10.88 -20.28 -5.70
C ALA A 57 10.53 -18.78 -5.57
N TRP A 58 9.35 -18.45 -5.03
CA TRP A 58 8.98 -17.06 -4.75
C TRP A 58 9.86 -16.43 -3.66
N LYS A 59 10.13 -17.17 -2.60
CA LYS A 59 11.02 -16.71 -1.52
C LYS A 59 12.40 -16.34 -2.08
N GLU A 60 13.01 -17.25 -2.84
CA GLU A 60 14.32 -17.02 -3.48
C GLU A 60 14.28 -15.80 -4.42
N ARG A 61 13.20 -15.68 -5.19
CA ARG A 61 13.02 -14.53 -6.09
C ARG A 61 12.92 -13.21 -5.35
N ILE A 62 12.16 -13.15 -4.25
CA ILE A 62 12.04 -11.94 -3.43
C ILE A 62 13.40 -11.56 -2.82
N ILE A 63 14.13 -12.54 -2.27
CA ILE A 63 15.48 -12.34 -1.73
C ILE A 63 16.42 -11.83 -2.82
N HIS A 64 16.38 -12.44 -4.00
CA HIS A 64 17.18 -11.99 -5.14
C HIS A 64 16.84 -10.56 -5.54
N ALA A 65 15.55 -10.22 -5.60
CA ALA A 65 15.10 -8.88 -5.95
C ALA A 65 15.53 -7.81 -4.95
N LEU A 66 15.54 -8.14 -3.64
CA LEU A 66 16.08 -7.25 -2.60
C LEU A 66 17.60 -7.03 -2.76
N ALA A 67 18.34 -8.09 -3.12
CA ALA A 67 19.78 -8.02 -3.25
C ALA A 67 20.27 -7.34 -4.54
N HIS A 68 19.45 -7.31 -5.60
CA HIS A 68 19.83 -6.85 -6.93
C HIS A 68 19.01 -5.65 -7.45
N ASP A 69 18.27 -4.96 -6.55
CA ASP A 69 17.42 -3.80 -6.90
C ASP A 69 16.43 -4.08 -8.05
N GLU A 70 15.84 -5.29 -8.07
CA GLU A 70 14.83 -5.66 -9.07
C GLU A 70 13.42 -5.18 -8.70
N PHE A 71 13.23 -4.67 -7.49
CA PHE A 71 12.03 -3.94 -7.14
C PHE A 71 12.04 -2.56 -7.78
N VAL A 72 10.88 -2.16 -8.26
CA VAL A 72 10.68 -0.81 -8.82
C VAL A 72 9.53 -0.11 -8.11
N LEU A 73 9.60 1.22 -8.08
CA LEU A 73 8.55 2.04 -7.52
C LEU A 73 7.68 2.63 -8.62
N ARG A 74 6.39 2.76 -8.32
CA ARG A 74 5.44 3.56 -9.07
C ARG A 74 4.96 4.70 -8.18
N PHE A 75 4.67 5.82 -8.78
CA PHE A 75 4.38 7.07 -8.10
C PHE A 75 2.99 7.54 -8.50
N GLN A 76 2.02 7.47 -7.62
CA GLN A 76 0.70 8.00 -7.89
C GLN A 76 0.55 9.37 -7.20
N PRO A 77 0.21 10.44 -7.96
CA PRO A 77 0.00 11.76 -7.37
C PRO A 77 -1.13 11.74 -6.35
N VAL A 78 -0.95 12.52 -5.29
CA VAL A 78 -1.93 12.83 -4.26
C VAL A 78 -2.18 14.32 -4.31
N ILE A 79 -3.40 14.73 -4.64
CA ILE A 79 -3.75 16.13 -4.88
C ILE A 79 -4.36 16.73 -3.62
N ASN A 80 -3.83 17.86 -3.19
CA ASN A 80 -4.40 18.65 -2.10
C ASN A 80 -5.56 19.51 -2.67
N LEU A 81 -6.77 19.30 -2.18
CA LEU A 81 -7.95 20.06 -2.61
C LEU A 81 -8.01 21.48 -1.97
N MET A 82 -7.30 21.67 -0.87
CA MET A 82 -7.31 22.94 -0.13
C MET A 82 -6.23 23.94 -0.58
N GLN A 83 -5.30 23.51 -1.43
CA GLN A 83 -4.26 24.35 -2.09
C GLN A 83 -3.47 25.28 -1.15
N GLU A 84 -3.17 24.85 0.06
CA GLU A 84 -2.49 25.72 1.02
C GLU A 84 -0.99 25.86 0.80
N GLU A 85 -0.34 24.85 0.16
CA GLU A 85 1.11 24.83 -0.08
C GLU A 85 1.46 24.14 -1.40
N ASP A 86 2.54 24.59 -2.05
CA ASP A 86 3.14 23.93 -3.22
C ASP A 86 3.94 22.69 -2.78
N ILE A 87 3.24 21.60 -2.49
CA ILE A 87 3.83 20.33 -2.09
C ILE A 87 3.48 19.26 -3.12
N HIS A 88 4.49 18.69 -3.75
CA HIS A 88 4.35 17.55 -4.66
C HIS A 88 4.19 16.26 -3.88
N SER A 89 2.97 15.80 -3.72
CA SER A 89 2.64 14.62 -2.91
C SER A 89 2.46 13.38 -3.78
N TYR A 90 3.10 12.26 -3.37
CA TYR A 90 3.00 10.99 -4.08
C TYR A 90 2.83 9.83 -3.12
N GLU A 91 1.98 8.88 -3.51
CA GLU A 91 1.98 7.55 -2.90
C GLU A 91 2.89 6.62 -3.72
N LEU A 92 3.77 5.91 -3.02
CA LEU A 92 4.64 4.92 -3.61
C LEU A 92 3.96 3.54 -3.61
N ALA A 93 4.00 2.88 -4.75
CA ALA A 93 3.59 1.50 -4.89
C ALA A 93 4.77 0.66 -5.41
N ILE A 94 5.12 -0.36 -4.66
CA ILE A 94 6.18 -1.31 -5.04
C ILE A 94 5.71 -2.23 -6.15
N ARG A 95 6.61 -2.60 -7.05
CA ARG A 95 6.44 -3.63 -8.07
C ARG A 95 7.68 -4.51 -8.12
N LEU A 96 7.51 -5.75 -8.49
CA LEU A 96 8.61 -6.67 -8.74
C LEU A 96 8.72 -6.86 -10.26
N ASN A 97 9.92 -6.73 -10.80
CA ASN A 97 10.13 -7.06 -12.20
C ASN A 97 10.35 -8.57 -12.36
N SER A 98 9.65 -9.18 -13.34
CA SER A 98 9.95 -10.55 -13.77
C SER A 98 11.27 -10.58 -14.58
N PRO A 99 11.89 -11.75 -14.77
CA PRO A 99 13.07 -11.87 -15.62
C PRO A 99 12.84 -11.39 -17.06
N GLU A 100 11.59 -11.47 -17.53
CA GLU A 100 11.15 -11.01 -18.85
C GLU A 100 10.84 -9.51 -18.88
N GLY A 101 10.99 -8.81 -17.74
CA GLY A 101 10.74 -7.37 -17.61
C GLY A 101 9.28 -6.99 -17.35
N GLU A 102 8.39 -7.96 -17.12
CA GLU A 102 7.01 -7.71 -16.77
C GLU A 102 6.87 -7.26 -15.30
N SER A 103 5.97 -6.36 -15.03
CA SER A 103 5.75 -5.81 -13.69
C SER A 103 4.75 -6.67 -12.90
N VAL A 104 5.22 -7.28 -11.82
CA VAL A 104 4.42 -8.10 -10.89
C VAL A 104 3.82 -7.23 -9.80
N SER A 105 2.52 -7.40 -9.54
CA SER A 105 1.81 -6.60 -8.54
C SER A 105 2.09 -7.08 -7.10
N PRO A 106 1.98 -6.19 -6.10
CA PRO A 106 2.16 -6.53 -4.69
C PRO A 106 1.26 -7.66 -4.20
N ASP A 107 0.03 -7.73 -4.72
CA ASP A 107 -0.96 -8.73 -4.32
C ASP A 107 -0.50 -10.17 -4.61
N GLN A 108 0.43 -10.34 -5.55
CA GLN A 108 0.98 -11.63 -5.93
C GLN A 108 2.15 -12.07 -5.05
N PHE A 109 3.01 -11.16 -4.61
CA PHE A 109 4.24 -11.53 -3.88
C PHE A 109 4.22 -11.16 -2.39
N LEU A 110 3.51 -10.12 -1.95
CA LEU A 110 3.49 -9.73 -0.53
C LEU A 110 2.92 -10.80 0.40
N PRO A 111 1.85 -11.57 0.05
CA PRO A 111 1.39 -12.67 0.89
C PRO A 111 2.46 -13.75 1.09
N ILE A 112 3.26 -14.02 0.05
CA ILE A 112 4.34 -14.98 0.12
C ILE A 112 5.52 -14.42 0.94
N ALA A 113 5.84 -13.14 0.76
CA ALA A 113 6.82 -12.46 1.58
C ALA A 113 6.45 -12.52 3.07
N GLN A 114 5.18 -12.29 3.40
CA GLN A 114 4.68 -12.36 4.78
C GLN A 114 4.80 -13.77 5.35
N ALA A 115 4.40 -14.79 4.59
CA ALA A 115 4.50 -16.19 5.00
C ALA A 115 5.95 -16.64 5.22
N ASN A 116 6.93 -16.00 4.58
CA ASN A 116 8.35 -16.28 4.69
C ASN A 116 9.15 -15.28 5.56
N ASN A 117 8.46 -14.39 6.30
CA ASN A 117 9.07 -13.36 7.15
C ASN A 117 10.01 -12.37 6.41
N LEU A 118 9.73 -12.11 5.13
CA LEU A 118 10.51 -11.17 4.29
C LEU A 118 9.88 -9.76 4.22
N ILE A 119 8.73 -9.56 4.86
CA ILE A 119 8.00 -8.30 4.75
C ILE A 119 8.75 -7.12 5.38
N ALA A 120 9.45 -7.36 6.50
CA ALA A 120 10.21 -6.33 7.18
C ALA A 120 11.37 -5.81 6.30
N GLU A 121 12.05 -6.71 5.58
CA GLU A 121 13.13 -6.35 4.66
C GLU A 121 12.61 -5.55 3.45
N ILE A 122 11.43 -5.92 2.93
CA ILE A 122 10.75 -5.16 1.88
C ILE A 122 10.38 -3.77 2.37
N ASP A 123 9.79 -3.65 3.56
CA ASP A 123 9.42 -2.35 4.14
C ASP A 123 10.66 -1.48 4.40
N GLN A 124 11.76 -2.05 4.90
CA GLN A 124 13.03 -1.34 5.07
C GLN A 124 13.56 -0.84 3.72
N TRP A 125 13.51 -1.66 2.67
CA TRP A 125 13.91 -1.28 1.33
C TRP A 125 13.06 -0.11 0.81
N VAL A 126 11.73 -0.20 0.90
CA VAL A 126 10.80 0.86 0.43
C VAL A 126 11.03 2.16 1.19
N VAL A 127 11.18 2.10 2.52
CA VAL A 127 11.46 3.26 3.37
C VAL A 127 12.78 3.93 2.98
N SER A 128 13.84 3.13 2.77
CA SER A 128 15.14 3.65 2.32
C SER A 128 15.04 4.38 0.99
N GLN A 129 14.36 3.78 0.01
CA GLN A 129 14.13 4.40 -1.30
C GLN A 129 13.31 5.68 -1.19
N ALA A 130 12.26 5.69 -0.35
CA ALA A 130 11.44 6.88 -0.14
C ALA A 130 12.26 8.04 0.44
N ILE A 131 13.11 7.80 1.44
CA ILE A 131 13.95 8.83 2.05
C ILE A 131 15.00 9.34 1.05
N ASN A 132 15.62 8.46 0.27
CA ASN A 132 16.56 8.86 -0.78
C ASN A 132 15.88 9.75 -1.84
N LEU A 133 14.68 9.40 -2.29
CA LEU A 133 13.89 10.20 -3.22
C LEU A 133 13.54 11.58 -2.62
N LEU A 134 13.16 11.65 -1.36
CA LEU A 134 12.90 12.92 -0.66
C LEU A 134 14.17 13.78 -0.63
N ALA A 135 15.33 13.18 -0.35
CA ALA A 135 16.61 13.89 -0.34
C ALA A 135 16.98 14.44 -1.73
N GLU A 136 16.85 13.63 -2.78
CA GLU A 136 17.11 14.07 -4.16
C GLU A 136 16.18 15.21 -4.59
N ARG A 137 14.90 15.13 -4.26
CA ARG A 137 13.92 16.17 -4.61
C ARG A 137 14.19 17.46 -3.85
N ARG A 138 14.54 17.35 -2.56
CA ARG A 138 14.96 18.50 -1.75
C ARG A 138 16.19 19.20 -2.34
N GLN A 139 17.20 18.43 -2.78
CA GLN A 139 18.39 19.01 -3.45
C GLN A 139 18.05 19.77 -4.74
N LYS A 140 16.99 19.36 -5.43
CA LYS A 140 16.44 20.03 -6.62
C LYS A 140 15.52 21.21 -6.28
N GLY A 141 15.35 21.54 -5.01
CA GLY A 141 14.47 22.62 -4.55
C GLY A 141 12.97 22.29 -4.66
N VAL A 142 12.60 21.01 -4.84
CA VAL A 142 11.20 20.59 -4.98
C VAL A 142 10.69 20.10 -3.65
N ASN A 143 9.68 20.79 -3.13
CA ASN A 143 9.01 20.40 -1.89
C ASN A 143 8.15 19.15 -2.11
N THR A 144 8.54 18.02 -1.52
CA THR A 144 7.91 16.74 -1.81
C THR A 144 7.50 16.04 -0.52
N GLN A 145 6.37 15.35 -0.57
CA GLN A 145 5.84 14.50 0.48
C GLN A 145 5.55 13.10 -0.09
N ILE A 146 5.91 12.06 0.66
CA ILE A 146 5.78 10.68 0.21
C ILE A 146 4.94 9.87 1.19
N PHE A 147 3.94 9.19 0.66
CA PHE A 147 3.10 8.22 1.35
C PHE A 147 3.57 6.81 0.99
N ILE A 148 3.78 5.95 1.99
CA ILE A 148 4.14 4.55 1.79
C ILE A 148 3.31 3.64 2.70
N LYS A 149 2.88 2.51 2.17
CA LYS A 149 2.23 1.45 2.96
C LYS A 149 3.32 0.58 3.58
N ILE A 150 3.20 0.33 4.87
CA ILE A 150 4.06 -0.59 5.60
C ILE A 150 3.25 -1.67 6.30
N SER A 151 3.88 -2.81 6.56
CA SER A 151 3.26 -3.86 7.35
C SER A 151 3.24 -3.50 8.84
N PRO A 152 2.15 -3.77 9.56
CA PRO A 152 2.13 -3.65 11.02
C PRO A 152 3.18 -4.53 11.72
N ASP A 153 3.58 -5.63 11.09
CA ASP A 153 4.62 -6.52 11.63
C ASP A 153 6.00 -5.83 11.68
N SER A 154 6.28 -4.92 10.75
CA SER A 154 7.51 -4.13 10.71
C SER A 154 7.61 -3.07 11.81
N LEU A 155 6.50 -2.74 12.49
CA LEU A 155 6.53 -1.77 13.59
C LEU A 155 7.22 -2.30 14.86
N GLN A 156 7.33 -3.62 15.01
CA GLN A 156 8.05 -4.24 16.12
C GLN A 156 9.55 -4.30 15.87
N ASP A 157 9.98 -4.08 14.64
CA ASP A 157 11.36 -4.16 14.25
C ASP A 157 12.09 -2.86 14.61
N SER A 158 12.95 -2.92 15.63
CA SER A 158 13.78 -1.78 16.00
C SER A 158 14.70 -1.33 14.86
N THR A 159 15.06 -2.25 13.94
CA THR A 159 15.92 -1.92 12.80
C THR A 159 15.22 -0.97 11.82
N LEU A 160 13.92 -1.06 11.64
CA LEU A 160 13.15 -0.10 10.83
C LEU A 160 13.16 1.31 11.46
N MET A 161 12.99 1.41 12.78
CA MET A 161 13.02 2.70 13.48
C MET A 161 14.40 3.34 13.42
N ASP A 162 15.46 2.56 13.63
CA ASP A 162 16.86 3.02 13.55
C ASP A 162 17.21 3.45 12.12
N LEU A 163 16.76 2.70 11.11
CA LEU A 163 16.92 3.03 9.70
C LEU A 163 16.27 4.38 9.37
N ILE A 164 15.01 4.59 9.76
CA ILE A 164 14.30 5.85 9.53
C ILE A 164 15.05 7.01 10.18
N SER A 165 15.40 6.87 11.47
CA SER A 165 16.09 7.91 12.22
C SER A 165 17.43 8.28 11.60
N THR A 166 18.23 7.27 11.28
CA THR A 166 19.56 7.45 10.69
C THR A 166 19.47 8.06 9.29
N ALA A 167 18.59 7.50 8.44
CA ALA A 167 18.48 7.96 7.06
C ALA A 167 17.93 9.39 6.95
N LEU A 168 16.89 9.76 7.72
CA LEU A 168 16.36 11.12 7.76
C LEU A 168 17.44 12.12 8.21
N THR A 169 18.17 11.80 9.27
CA THR A 169 19.22 12.66 9.81
C THR A 169 20.38 12.83 8.83
N ALA A 170 20.89 11.72 8.31
CA ALA A 170 22.01 11.73 7.37
C ALA A 170 21.73 12.49 6.07
N ASN A 171 20.49 12.42 5.59
CA ASN A 171 20.05 13.10 4.37
C ASN A 171 19.47 14.50 4.62
N GLY A 172 19.34 14.91 5.88
CA GLY A 172 18.73 16.20 6.26
C GLY A 172 17.28 16.35 5.81
N VAL A 173 16.54 15.22 5.73
CA VAL A 173 15.13 15.19 5.32
C VAL A 173 14.25 15.41 6.54
N GLU A 174 13.26 16.29 6.41
CA GLU A 174 12.27 16.53 7.47
C GLU A 174 11.30 15.38 7.55
N GLY A 175 11.15 14.76 8.73
CA GLY A 175 10.33 13.54 8.87
C GLY A 175 8.86 13.71 8.52
N HIS A 176 8.30 14.92 8.64
CA HIS A 176 6.92 15.18 8.27
C HIS A 176 6.63 15.03 6.76
N ARG A 177 7.69 14.90 5.95
CA ARG A 177 7.60 14.57 4.52
C ARG A 177 7.41 13.08 4.26
N LEU A 178 7.61 12.24 5.26
CA LEU A 178 7.41 10.79 5.19
C LEU A 178 6.13 10.42 5.96
N ILE A 179 5.16 9.83 5.25
CA ILE A 179 3.91 9.35 5.81
C ILE A 179 3.85 7.84 5.69
N LEU A 180 3.85 7.16 6.82
CA LEU A 180 3.73 5.70 6.90
C LEU A 180 2.27 5.33 7.07
N GLN A 181 1.74 4.49 6.19
CA GLN A 181 0.33 4.10 6.18
C GLN A 181 0.15 2.65 6.66
N LEU A 182 -0.84 2.46 7.54
CA LEU A 182 -1.22 1.16 8.09
C LEU A 182 -2.71 0.90 7.85
N PRO A 183 -3.11 -0.32 7.49
CA PRO A 183 -4.53 -0.66 7.37
C PRO A 183 -5.24 -0.58 8.72
N GLU A 184 -6.40 0.07 8.77
CA GLU A 184 -7.21 0.21 9.99
C GLU A 184 -7.46 -1.13 10.69
N SER A 185 -7.83 -2.16 9.93
CA SER A 185 -8.13 -3.50 10.45
C SER A 185 -6.97 -4.16 11.21
N LYS A 186 -5.73 -3.79 10.89
CA LYS A 186 -4.53 -4.34 11.54
C LYS A 186 -4.10 -3.54 12.76
N VAL A 187 -4.49 -2.27 12.82
CA VAL A 187 -4.11 -1.36 13.91
C VAL A 187 -4.72 -1.79 15.24
N ILE A 188 -5.97 -2.28 15.23
CA ILE A 188 -6.69 -2.73 16.44
C ILE A 188 -5.90 -3.80 17.20
N THR A 189 -5.29 -4.73 16.49
CA THR A 189 -4.56 -5.85 17.07
C THR A 189 -3.13 -5.49 17.50
N ARG A 190 -2.64 -4.29 17.14
CA ARG A 190 -1.24 -3.84 17.31
C ARG A 190 -1.12 -2.48 17.99
N LEU A 191 -2.10 -2.07 18.78
CA LEU A 191 -2.13 -0.73 19.40
C LEU A 191 -0.86 -0.39 20.20
N LYS A 192 -0.32 -1.34 20.96
CA LYS A 192 0.92 -1.13 21.73
C LYS A 192 2.11 -0.84 20.81
N ASP A 193 2.28 -1.63 19.76
CA ASP A 193 3.40 -1.50 18.83
C ASP A 193 3.34 -0.15 18.11
N ILE A 194 2.14 0.26 17.72
CA ILE A 194 1.89 1.56 17.08
C ILE A 194 2.20 2.71 18.03
N GLN A 195 1.82 2.61 19.31
CA GLN A 195 2.15 3.63 20.31
C GLN A 195 3.65 3.75 20.54
N ILE A 196 4.37 2.62 20.63
CA ILE A 196 5.83 2.60 20.76
C ILE A 196 6.47 3.26 19.53
N PHE A 197 6.06 2.82 18.33
CA PHE A 197 6.54 3.37 17.07
C PHE A 197 6.28 4.89 16.97
N LYS A 198 5.05 5.32 17.20
CA LYS A 198 4.68 6.74 17.14
C LYS A 198 5.48 7.58 18.13
N THR A 199 5.69 7.06 19.36
CA THR A 199 6.51 7.73 20.38
C THR A 199 7.97 7.88 19.92
N ALA A 200 8.55 6.85 19.33
CA ALA A 200 9.92 6.87 18.80
C ALA A 200 10.06 7.82 17.60
N MET A 201 9.05 7.87 16.73
CA MET A 201 9.08 8.69 15.49
C MET A 201 8.66 10.15 15.72
N LYS A 202 8.00 10.46 16.84
CA LYS A 202 7.53 11.82 17.16
C LYS A 202 8.63 12.89 17.14
N PRO A 203 9.83 12.69 17.72
CA PRO A 203 10.91 13.67 17.66
C PRO A 203 11.40 13.96 16.24
N LEU A 204 11.25 12.99 15.33
CA LEU A 204 11.61 13.14 13.93
C LEU A 204 10.51 13.82 13.10
N GLY A 205 9.29 13.87 13.62
CA GLY A 205 8.13 14.42 12.93
C GLY A 205 7.51 13.50 11.88
N VAL A 206 7.88 12.20 11.83
CA VAL A 206 7.30 11.22 10.89
C VAL A 206 5.80 11.08 11.14
N LYS A 207 5.01 11.15 10.07
CA LYS A 207 3.55 11.09 10.13
C LYS A 207 3.03 9.66 9.98
N LEU A 208 1.92 9.37 10.63
CA LEU A 208 1.21 8.10 10.54
C LEU A 208 -0.15 8.29 9.87
N GLY A 209 -0.43 7.48 8.84
CA GLY A 209 -1.73 7.41 8.16
C GLY A 209 -2.46 6.10 8.47
N LEU A 210 -3.78 6.17 8.62
CA LEU A 210 -4.65 5.00 8.64
C LEU A 210 -5.25 4.82 7.25
N SER A 211 -4.95 3.72 6.57
CA SER A 211 -5.58 3.35 5.30
C SER A 211 -6.79 2.43 5.51
N GLN A 212 -7.62 2.30 4.48
CA GLN A 212 -8.87 1.52 4.52
C GLN A 212 -9.81 1.95 5.65
N PHE A 213 -9.81 3.25 5.97
CA PHE A 213 -10.59 3.79 7.07
C PHE A 213 -12.10 3.75 6.79
N GLY A 214 -12.86 3.36 7.81
CA GLY A 214 -14.31 3.25 7.72
C GLY A 214 -14.82 1.83 7.49
N THR A 215 -13.93 0.85 7.31
CA THR A 215 -14.33 -0.55 7.09
C THR A 215 -14.62 -1.32 8.39
N SER A 216 -14.16 -0.82 9.52
CA SER A 216 -14.43 -1.41 10.83
C SER A 216 -15.73 -0.88 11.43
N VAL A 217 -16.36 -1.68 12.30
CA VAL A 217 -17.66 -1.32 12.95
C VAL A 217 -17.57 -0.03 13.77
N ASP A 218 -16.42 0.22 14.39
CA ASP A 218 -16.20 1.34 15.32
C ASP A 218 -15.03 2.26 14.90
N SER A 219 -14.83 2.46 13.59
CA SER A 219 -13.71 3.26 13.04
C SER A 219 -13.54 4.63 13.70
N LEU A 220 -14.65 5.33 13.96
CA LEU A 220 -14.62 6.65 14.61
C LEU A 220 -14.19 6.59 16.08
N LYS A 221 -14.58 5.57 16.82
CA LYS A 221 -14.09 5.38 18.20
C LYS A 221 -12.61 5.07 18.22
N MET A 222 -12.13 4.35 17.22
CA MET A 222 -10.70 4.03 17.12
C MET A 222 -9.83 5.26 16.92
N LEU A 223 -10.30 6.27 16.20
CA LEU A 223 -9.58 7.53 16.01
C LEU A 223 -9.19 8.21 17.32
N SER A 224 -9.98 8.08 18.37
CA SER A 224 -9.67 8.65 19.68
C SER A 224 -8.54 7.91 20.42
N HIS A 225 -8.24 6.67 20.02
CA HIS A 225 -7.22 5.82 20.64
C HIS A 225 -5.92 5.74 19.85
N ILE A 226 -5.94 6.21 18.59
CA ILE A 226 -4.79 6.13 17.69
C ILE A 226 -4.35 7.55 17.33
N ASP A 227 -3.12 7.88 17.67
CA ASP A 227 -2.50 9.14 17.29
C ASP A 227 -2.03 9.10 15.81
N ALA A 228 -3.00 8.89 14.90
CA ALA A 228 -2.76 9.04 13.47
C ALA A 228 -2.85 10.50 13.05
N ASP A 229 -2.08 10.89 12.06
CA ASP A 229 -2.09 12.25 11.51
C ASP A 229 -3.07 12.37 10.33
N ILE A 230 -3.23 11.28 9.58
CA ILE A 230 -4.02 11.23 8.35
C ILE A 230 -4.95 10.01 8.38
N ILE A 231 -6.20 10.18 7.95
CA ILE A 231 -7.11 9.06 7.68
C ILE A 231 -7.37 8.98 6.18
N LYS A 232 -7.13 7.81 5.61
CA LYS A 232 -7.38 7.51 4.20
C LYS A 232 -8.65 6.68 4.08
N ILE A 233 -9.72 7.32 3.62
CA ILE A 233 -11.07 6.75 3.50
C ILE A 233 -11.04 5.61 2.48
N ASP A 234 -11.62 4.46 2.85
CA ASP A 234 -11.63 3.27 2.02
C ASP A 234 -12.38 3.48 0.70
N ARG A 235 -11.92 2.77 -0.34
CA ARG A 235 -12.48 2.81 -1.68
C ARG A 235 -13.97 2.48 -1.76
N SER A 236 -14.49 1.65 -0.87
CA SER A 236 -15.91 1.26 -0.85
C SER A 236 -16.86 2.44 -0.68
N PHE A 237 -16.39 3.55 -0.11
CA PHE A 237 -17.16 4.78 -0.01
C PHE A 237 -17.18 5.59 -1.31
N MET A 238 -16.32 5.27 -2.28
CA MET A 238 -16.23 6.00 -3.56
C MET A 238 -17.13 5.37 -4.64
N GLU A 239 -17.63 4.16 -4.42
CA GLU A 239 -18.48 3.46 -5.40
C GLU A 239 -19.79 4.22 -5.64
N GLU A 240 -20.03 4.64 -6.90
CA GLU A 240 -21.19 5.42 -7.32
C GLU A 240 -21.51 6.60 -6.38
N LEU A 241 -20.46 7.31 -5.93
CA LEU A 241 -20.60 8.34 -4.89
C LEU A 241 -21.58 9.46 -5.28
N ASP A 242 -21.71 9.76 -6.56
CA ASP A 242 -22.67 10.73 -7.10
C ASP A 242 -24.15 10.37 -6.80
N LYS A 243 -24.45 9.08 -6.70
CA LYS A 243 -25.80 8.54 -6.42
C LYS A 243 -25.95 8.05 -4.98
N ASN A 244 -24.86 7.80 -4.28
CA ASN A 244 -24.86 7.22 -2.94
C ASN A 244 -24.84 8.28 -1.83
N THR A 245 -26.03 8.82 -1.51
CA THR A 245 -26.18 9.85 -0.46
C THR A 245 -25.77 9.35 0.93
N ALA A 246 -25.86 8.03 1.20
CA ALA A 246 -25.43 7.45 2.46
C ALA A 246 -23.89 7.52 2.59
N ASN A 247 -23.15 7.15 1.54
CA ASN A 247 -21.69 7.28 1.52
C ASN A 247 -21.26 8.75 1.61
N GLN A 248 -21.95 9.68 0.91
CA GLN A 248 -21.68 11.11 1.04
C GLN A 248 -21.86 11.61 2.49
N ALA A 249 -22.92 11.17 3.18
CA ALA A 249 -23.15 11.52 4.58
C ALA A 249 -22.04 10.96 5.49
N LYS A 250 -21.63 9.71 5.24
CA LYS A 250 -20.59 9.05 6.01
C LYS A 250 -19.23 9.71 5.83
N ILE A 251 -18.87 10.09 4.60
CA ILE A 251 -17.64 10.85 4.32
C ILE A 251 -17.64 12.18 5.08
N ARG A 252 -18.76 12.93 5.05
CA ARG A 252 -18.89 14.17 5.82
C ARG A 252 -18.72 13.94 7.35
N GLU A 253 -19.23 12.83 7.84
CA GLU A 253 -19.05 12.45 9.25
C GLU A 253 -17.56 12.20 9.55
N PHE A 254 -16.87 11.43 8.69
CA PHE A 254 -15.43 11.17 8.84
C PHE A 254 -14.59 12.45 8.81
N VAL A 255 -14.86 13.33 7.85
CA VAL A 255 -14.16 14.62 7.71
C VAL A 255 -14.34 15.47 8.96
N ARG A 256 -15.58 15.59 9.46
CA ARG A 256 -15.85 16.34 10.68
C ARG A 256 -15.08 15.79 11.88
N HIS A 257 -15.17 14.46 12.11
CA HIS A 257 -14.45 13.82 13.22
C HIS A 257 -12.94 13.92 13.09
N ALA A 258 -12.39 13.80 11.89
CA ALA A 258 -10.96 13.98 11.64
C ALA A 258 -10.53 15.41 12.02
N ARG A 259 -11.25 16.42 11.53
CA ARG A 259 -10.99 17.83 11.78
C ARG A 259 -11.10 18.18 13.27
N ASP A 260 -12.13 17.69 13.96
CA ASP A 260 -12.31 17.90 15.40
C ASP A 260 -11.16 17.31 16.24
N ASN A 261 -10.43 16.33 15.68
CA ASN A 261 -9.25 15.71 16.31
C ASN A 261 -7.92 16.17 15.70
N GLY A 262 -7.91 17.24 14.91
CA GLY A 262 -6.68 17.79 14.29
C GLY A 262 -6.02 16.85 13.27
N LYS A 263 -6.82 15.99 12.61
CA LYS A 263 -6.35 15.05 11.60
C LYS A 263 -6.79 15.50 10.21
N THR A 264 -6.00 15.14 9.20
CA THR A 264 -6.34 15.36 7.79
C THR A 264 -6.98 14.12 7.16
N THR A 265 -7.74 14.35 6.10
CA THR A 265 -8.49 13.31 5.39
C THR A 265 -7.97 13.12 3.97
N MET A 266 -7.95 11.90 3.51
CA MET A 266 -7.60 11.53 2.14
C MET A 266 -8.65 10.57 1.59
N ALA A 267 -9.05 10.75 0.33
CA ALA A 267 -9.90 9.80 -0.39
C ALA A 267 -9.12 9.16 -1.53
N GLU A 268 -9.22 7.83 -1.64
CA GLU A 268 -8.56 7.08 -2.72
C GLU A 268 -9.58 6.57 -3.75
N PHE A 269 -9.07 6.07 -4.90
CA PHE A 269 -9.89 5.51 -6.00
C PHE A 269 -10.87 6.49 -6.64
N VAL A 270 -10.52 7.77 -6.69
CA VAL A 270 -11.32 8.77 -7.40
C VAL A 270 -11.35 8.44 -8.90
N SER A 271 -12.56 8.26 -9.47
CA SER A 271 -12.78 7.75 -10.81
C SER A 271 -13.28 8.81 -11.81
N ASP A 272 -13.80 9.95 -11.32
CA ASP A 272 -14.44 10.96 -12.15
C ASP A 272 -14.49 12.33 -11.47
N ALA A 273 -14.81 13.38 -12.26
CA ALA A 273 -14.87 14.76 -11.80
C ALA A 273 -16.02 15.03 -10.80
N SER A 274 -17.14 14.31 -10.92
CA SER A 274 -18.28 14.46 -10.00
C SER A 274 -17.87 14.03 -8.60
N THR A 275 -17.16 12.89 -8.50
CA THR A 275 -16.58 12.39 -7.25
C THR A 275 -15.64 13.43 -6.62
N VAL A 276 -14.75 14.06 -7.40
CA VAL A 276 -13.87 15.14 -6.90
C VAL A 276 -14.68 16.29 -6.33
N GLY A 277 -15.72 16.77 -7.04
CA GLY A 277 -16.58 17.86 -6.58
C GLY A 277 -17.32 17.55 -5.27
N ILE A 278 -17.80 16.32 -5.12
CA ILE A 278 -18.47 15.86 -3.88
C ILE A 278 -17.47 15.82 -2.72
N LEU A 279 -16.28 15.28 -2.93
CA LEU A 279 -15.22 15.20 -1.90
C LEU A 279 -14.74 16.58 -1.47
N PHE A 280 -14.54 17.50 -2.43
CA PHE A 280 -14.24 18.90 -2.14
C PHE A 280 -15.33 19.55 -1.28
N SER A 281 -16.61 19.38 -1.69
CA SER A 281 -17.77 19.92 -0.94
C SER A 281 -17.93 19.29 0.44
N ALA A 282 -17.47 18.05 0.62
CA ALA A 282 -17.45 17.39 1.92
C ALA A 282 -16.29 17.86 2.82
N GLY A 283 -15.31 18.59 2.26
CA GLY A 283 -14.16 19.11 2.97
C GLY A 283 -13.03 18.09 3.14
N VAL A 284 -12.91 17.13 2.23
CA VAL A 284 -11.78 16.20 2.17
C VAL A 284 -10.54 16.98 1.76
N ASP A 285 -9.40 16.72 2.45
CA ASP A 285 -8.17 17.50 2.25
C ASP A 285 -7.39 17.01 1.03
N TRP A 286 -7.31 15.67 0.83
CA TRP A 286 -6.49 15.05 -0.21
C TRP A 286 -7.28 14.04 -1.03
N VAL A 287 -6.98 13.95 -2.32
CA VAL A 287 -7.59 12.98 -3.23
C VAL A 287 -6.54 12.25 -4.07
N GLN A 288 -6.83 10.99 -4.38
CA GLN A 288 -5.99 10.12 -5.19
C GLN A 288 -6.88 9.22 -6.07
N GLY A 289 -6.50 8.98 -7.30
CA GLY A 289 -7.23 8.06 -8.17
C GLY A 289 -6.78 8.13 -9.62
N ASN A 290 -7.17 7.12 -10.39
CA ASN A 290 -6.78 7.02 -11.80
C ASN A 290 -7.39 8.11 -12.68
N PHE A 291 -8.47 8.74 -12.24
CA PHE A 291 -9.03 9.91 -12.92
C PHE A 291 -8.07 11.10 -12.91
N LEU A 292 -7.36 11.30 -11.80
CA LEU A 292 -6.37 12.36 -11.66
C LEU A 292 -5.06 11.99 -12.38
N SER A 293 -4.53 10.81 -12.05
CA SER A 293 -3.40 10.19 -12.74
C SER A 293 -3.28 8.72 -12.33
N PRO A 294 -2.99 7.81 -13.26
CA PRO A 294 -2.53 6.47 -12.89
C PRO A 294 -1.15 6.53 -12.24
N PRO A 295 -0.69 5.43 -11.59
CA PRO A 295 0.66 5.35 -11.06
C PRO A 295 1.72 5.51 -12.17
N LEU A 296 2.58 6.51 -12.02
CA LEU A 296 3.63 6.88 -12.96
C LEU A 296 4.94 6.13 -12.71
N THR A 297 5.81 6.06 -13.70
CA THR A 297 7.18 5.52 -13.55
C THR A 297 8.16 6.55 -12.97
N GLN A 298 7.80 7.84 -12.98
CA GLN A 298 8.60 8.96 -12.49
C GLN A 298 7.72 9.96 -11.75
N MET A 299 8.30 10.74 -10.85
CA MET A 299 7.64 11.82 -10.10
C MET A 299 7.58 13.10 -10.93
N ASN A 300 6.85 13.08 -12.04
CA ASN A 300 6.78 14.16 -13.03
C ASN A 300 5.36 14.67 -13.30
N TYR A 301 4.43 14.44 -12.36
CA TYR A 301 3.08 14.98 -12.43
C TYR A 301 3.14 16.51 -12.32
N ASP A 302 2.31 17.21 -13.11
CA ASP A 302 2.16 18.67 -13.04
C ASP A 302 1.12 19.03 -11.97
N PHE A 303 1.59 19.52 -10.83
CA PHE A 303 0.72 19.95 -9.72
C PHE A 303 0.22 21.40 -9.90
N SER A 304 0.62 22.10 -10.95
CA SER A 304 0.18 23.48 -11.22
C SER A 304 -1.12 23.57 -12.03
N SER A 305 -1.63 22.43 -12.51
CA SER A 305 -2.81 22.33 -13.38
C SER A 305 -4.11 22.16 -12.61
#